data_4aac93f6d377db6aefdebd0ed6ad8c7e
#
_entry.id   4aac93f6d377db6aefdebd0ed6ad8c7e
#
_cell.length_a   1.000
_cell.length_b   1.000
_cell.length_c   1.000
_cell.angle_alpha   90.00
_cell.angle_beta   90.00
_cell.angle_gamma   90.00
#
_symmetry.space_group_name_H-M   'P 1'
#
loop_
_entity.id
_entity.type
_entity.pdbx_description
1 polymer ?
#
loop_
_entity_poly.entity_id
_entity_poly.type
_entity_poly.pdbx_seq_one_letter_code
_entity_poly.pdbx_strand_id
1 'polypeptide(L)'
;GCPLKPFSGNFTQQEPLDESVVAAATEVLTSGRLHRYNSEPGELSKASELEQAYAAYQGVRYCLACASGGYAMAIALRAAGLRQGEPVLTNGFTLAPVPGAITAASGKPLLVEITADMVIDLEDLERKAKTSGARFLLLSNMRGHLADMERLEGIVRKHDLSLIEDCAHTMGAS
;
A
#
# COMPACT_ATOMS: atom_id res chain seq x y z
N GLY A 1 28.90 -14.68 22.90
CA GLY A 1 28.12 -13.83 22.02
C GLY A 1 28.97 -12.69 21.52
N CYS A 2 28.97 -12.42 20.23
CA CYS A 2 29.65 -11.25 19.68
C CYS A 2 28.97 -9.99 20.27
N PRO A 3 29.71 -9.04 20.87
CA PRO A 3 29.10 -7.83 21.39
C PRO A 3 28.48 -7.06 20.22
N LEU A 4 27.18 -6.79 20.30
CA LEU A 4 26.47 -5.94 19.34
C LEU A 4 27.16 -4.57 19.34
N LYS A 5 27.65 -4.12 18.20
CA LYS A 5 28.13 -2.75 18.07
C LYS A 5 26.97 -1.79 18.31
N PRO A 6 27.12 -0.80 19.20
CA PRO A 6 26.09 0.19 19.41
C PRO A 6 25.80 0.92 18.09
N PHE A 7 24.53 1.18 17.80
CA PHE A 7 24.12 1.97 16.66
C PHE A 7 24.66 3.40 16.80
N SER A 8 25.44 3.86 15.82
CA SER A 8 26.08 5.19 15.81
C SER A 8 25.41 6.16 14.83
N GLY A 9 24.34 5.75 14.16
CA GLY A 9 23.63 6.59 13.22
C GLY A 9 22.71 7.62 13.87
N ASN A 10 22.28 8.60 13.10
CA ASN A 10 21.32 9.61 13.51
C ASN A 10 20.02 9.43 12.73
N PHE A 11 18.95 8.97 13.39
CA PHE A 11 17.64 8.77 12.76
C PHE A 11 16.93 10.06 12.34
N THR A 12 17.41 11.23 12.77
CA THR A 12 16.84 12.52 12.40
C THR A 12 17.54 13.16 11.18
N GLN A 13 18.65 12.58 10.76
CA GLN A 13 19.41 13.07 9.61
C GLN A 13 18.95 12.34 8.34
N GLN A 14 18.39 13.09 7.40
CA GLN A 14 18.07 12.58 6.07
C GLN A 14 19.33 12.49 5.22
N GLU A 15 19.42 11.47 4.38
CA GLU A 15 20.46 11.39 3.36
C GLU A 15 20.23 12.48 2.31
N PRO A 16 21.30 13.16 1.85
CA PRO A 16 21.18 14.11 0.76
C PRO A 16 20.63 13.41 -0.51
N LEU A 17 19.81 14.13 -1.26
CA LEU A 17 19.39 13.65 -2.56
C LEU A 17 20.57 13.67 -3.54
N ASP A 18 20.63 12.68 -4.42
CA ASP A 18 21.58 12.63 -5.52
C ASP A 18 21.41 13.87 -6.44
N GLU A 19 22.52 14.36 -6.99
CA GLU A 19 22.50 15.51 -7.89
C GLU A 19 21.60 15.29 -9.12
N SER A 20 21.53 14.08 -9.63
CA SER A 20 20.65 13.72 -10.74
C SER A 20 19.17 13.87 -10.39
N VAL A 21 18.79 13.55 -9.15
CA VAL A 21 17.41 13.71 -8.64
C VAL A 21 17.07 15.19 -8.52
N VAL A 22 18.00 15.99 -7.99
CA VAL A 22 17.82 17.46 -7.87
C VAL A 22 17.69 18.09 -9.26
N ALA A 23 18.53 17.68 -10.22
CA ALA A 23 18.48 18.18 -11.60
C ALA A 23 17.13 17.85 -12.27
N ALA A 24 16.64 16.60 -12.15
CA ALA A 24 15.36 16.19 -12.70
C ALA A 24 14.19 16.97 -12.10
N ALA A 25 14.19 17.20 -10.79
CA ALA A 25 13.16 18.01 -10.14
C ALA A 25 13.21 19.47 -10.61
N THR A 26 14.42 20.05 -10.76
CA THR A 26 14.62 21.40 -11.24
C THR A 26 14.13 21.57 -12.69
N GLU A 27 14.37 20.59 -13.56
CA GLU A 27 13.86 20.59 -14.93
C GLU A 27 12.34 20.68 -14.96
N VAL A 28 11.64 19.84 -14.18
CA VAL A 28 10.17 19.85 -14.11
C VAL A 28 9.66 21.20 -13.59
N LEU A 29 10.26 21.75 -12.53
CA LEU A 29 9.89 23.05 -11.98
C LEU A 29 10.11 24.19 -12.97
N THR A 30 11.24 24.18 -13.68
CA THR A 30 11.61 25.21 -14.67
C THR A 30 10.72 25.15 -15.90
N SER A 31 10.32 23.96 -16.34
CA SER A 31 9.41 23.77 -17.48
C SER A 31 7.97 24.22 -17.17
N GLY A 32 7.58 24.29 -15.89
CA GLY A 32 6.22 24.56 -15.46
C GLY A 32 5.23 23.42 -15.72
N ARG A 33 5.68 22.26 -16.21
CA ARG A 33 4.85 21.09 -16.53
C ARG A 33 4.56 20.23 -15.29
N LEU A 34 3.84 20.83 -14.35
CA LEU A 34 3.59 20.25 -13.03
C LEU A 34 2.43 19.26 -12.98
N HIS A 35 1.63 19.19 -14.04
CA HIS A 35 0.45 18.32 -14.09
C HIS A 35 0.67 17.17 -15.10
N ARG A 36 0.17 15.99 -14.77
CA ARG A 36 0.30 14.82 -15.66
C ARG A 36 -0.31 14.98 -17.06
N TYR A 37 -1.19 15.95 -17.23
CA TYR A 37 -1.82 16.29 -18.52
C TYR A 37 -1.12 17.43 -19.27
N ASN A 38 -0.07 18.05 -18.70
CA ASN A 38 0.75 19.07 -19.36
C ASN A 38 1.90 18.40 -20.15
N SER A 39 1.56 17.60 -21.13
CA SER A 39 2.52 16.98 -22.05
C SER A 39 2.15 17.27 -23.50
N GLU A 40 3.16 17.35 -24.37
CA GLU A 40 2.95 17.48 -25.79
C GLU A 40 2.45 16.15 -26.41
N PRO A 41 1.79 16.18 -27.58
CA PRO A 41 1.40 14.96 -28.26
C PRO A 41 2.58 14.02 -28.49
N GLY A 42 2.49 12.80 -27.95
CA GLY A 42 3.55 11.79 -28.05
C GLY A 42 4.61 11.84 -26.94
N GLU A 43 4.54 12.81 -26.03
CA GLU A 43 5.40 12.92 -24.86
C GLU A 43 4.71 12.29 -23.63
N LEU A 44 5.48 11.57 -22.82
CA LEU A 44 5.01 11.06 -21.53
C LEU A 44 5.24 12.09 -20.43
N SER A 45 4.25 12.30 -19.56
CA SER A 45 4.48 13.06 -18.33
C SER A 45 5.40 12.27 -17.39
N LYS A 46 6.11 12.95 -16.48
CA LYS A 46 6.97 12.29 -15.47
C LYS A 46 6.19 11.29 -14.60
N ALA A 47 4.93 11.56 -14.32
CA ALA A 47 4.06 10.60 -13.63
C ALA A 47 3.82 9.33 -14.48
N SER A 48 3.61 9.46 -15.79
CA SER A 48 3.41 8.32 -16.68
C SER A 48 4.70 7.52 -16.90
N GLU A 49 5.86 8.18 -16.95
CA GLU A 49 7.16 7.51 -16.99
C GLU A 49 7.37 6.65 -15.73
N LEU A 50 7.07 7.21 -14.53
CA LEU A 50 7.13 6.48 -13.26
C LEU A 50 6.20 5.26 -13.28
N GLU A 51 4.95 5.44 -13.71
CA GLU A 51 3.95 4.36 -13.77
C GLU A 51 4.42 3.20 -14.64
N GLN A 52 4.99 3.49 -15.82
CA GLN A 52 5.53 2.46 -16.70
C GLN A 52 6.75 1.75 -16.11
N ALA A 53 7.69 2.52 -15.55
CA ALA A 53 8.90 1.96 -14.95
C ALA A 53 8.55 1.08 -13.71
N TYR A 54 7.63 1.54 -12.87
CA TYR A 54 7.23 0.79 -11.69
C TYR A 54 6.40 -0.45 -12.04
N ALA A 55 5.50 -0.36 -13.03
CA ALA A 55 4.76 -1.52 -13.52
C ALA A 55 5.72 -2.61 -14.06
N ALA A 56 6.75 -2.19 -14.82
CA ALA A 56 7.79 -3.10 -15.32
C ALA A 56 8.60 -3.72 -14.18
N TYR A 57 8.99 -2.93 -13.17
CA TYR A 57 9.72 -3.41 -11.99
C TYR A 57 8.94 -4.47 -11.21
N GLN A 58 7.64 -4.25 -11.02
CA GLN A 58 6.76 -5.17 -10.31
C GLN A 58 6.24 -6.33 -11.17
N GLY A 59 6.52 -6.35 -12.46
CA GLY A 59 5.99 -7.37 -13.39
C GLY A 59 4.46 -7.32 -13.55
N VAL A 60 3.84 -6.16 -13.31
CA VAL A 60 2.39 -5.97 -13.41
C VAL A 60 2.02 -5.19 -14.66
N ARG A 61 0.77 -5.34 -15.12
CA ARG A 61 0.31 -4.71 -16.34
C ARG A 61 0.02 -3.22 -16.19
N TYR A 62 -0.43 -2.80 -15.01
CA TYR A 62 -0.88 -1.43 -14.75
C TYR A 62 -0.31 -0.90 -13.44
N CYS A 63 0.02 0.37 -13.43
CA CYS A 63 0.37 1.14 -12.26
C CYS A 63 -0.28 2.52 -12.34
N LEU A 64 -0.75 3.04 -11.23
CA LEU A 64 -1.26 4.40 -11.12
C LEU A 64 -0.51 5.12 -9.99
N ALA A 65 0.20 6.19 -10.33
CA ALA A 65 0.84 7.05 -9.35
C ALA A 65 -0.20 7.91 -8.62
N CYS A 66 -0.18 7.84 -7.28
CA CYS A 66 -1.07 8.58 -6.40
C CYS A 66 -0.27 9.48 -5.45
N ALA A 67 -0.91 10.53 -4.95
CA ALA A 67 -0.27 11.52 -4.06
C ALA A 67 0.12 10.94 -2.68
N SER A 68 -0.50 9.83 -2.25
CA SER A 68 -0.19 9.14 -1.01
C SER A 68 -0.73 7.71 -0.99
N GLY A 69 -0.17 6.85 -0.13
CA GLY A 69 -0.67 5.49 0.09
C GLY A 69 -2.12 5.45 0.57
N GLY A 70 -2.50 6.37 1.48
CA GLY A 70 -3.89 6.45 1.95
C GLY A 70 -4.87 6.76 0.82
N TYR A 71 -4.49 7.65 -0.10
CA TYR A 71 -5.30 7.95 -1.29
C TYR A 71 -5.34 6.77 -2.26
N ALA A 72 -4.21 6.10 -2.46
CA ALA A 72 -4.12 4.90 -3.32
C ALA A 72 -5.03 3.77 -2.83
N MET A 73 -5.03 3.48 -1.52
CA MET A 73 -5.89 2.48 -0.91
C MET A 73 -7.39 2.81 -1.08
N ALA A 74 -7.77 4.08 -0.87
CA ALA A 74 -9.15 4.52 -1.06
C ALA A 74 -9.60 4.38 -2.53
N ILE A 75 -8.73 4.71 -3.48
CA ILE A 75 -8.99 4.52 -4.92
C ILE A 75 -9.12 3.04 -5.25
N ALA A 76 -8.21 2.19 -4.75
CA ALA A 76 -8.23 0.75 -5.00
C ALA A 76 -9.55 0.12 -4.51
N LEU A 77 -10.00 0.45 -3.31
CA LEU A 77 -11.29 -0.01 -2.76
C LEU A 77 -12.48 0.43 -3.62
N ARG A 78 -12.50 1.69 -4.06
CA ARG A 78 -13.57 2.20 -4.94
C ARG A 78 -13.54 1.52 -6.31
N ALA A 79 -12.37 1.36 -6.89
CA ALA A 79 -12.20 0.71 -8.19
C ALA A 79 -12.60 -0.76 -8.16
N ALA A 80 -12.35 -1.43 -7.01
CA ALA A 80 -12.80 -2.81 -6.77
C ALA A 80 -14.31 -2.92 -6.48
N GLY A 81 -15.05 -1.81 -6.43
CA GLY A 81 -16.50 -1.78 -6.28
C GLY A 81 -16.99 -1.86 -4.84
N LEU A 82 -16.25 -1.29 -3.89
CA LEU A 82 -16.72 -1.12 -2.51
C LEU A 82 -17.96 -0.25 -2.47
N ARG A 83 -19.01 -0.72 -1.79
CA ARG A 83 -20.28 -0.01 -1.63
C ARG A 83 -20.32 0.76 -0.32
N GLN A 84 -21.16 1.78 -0.28
CA GLN A 84 -21.36 2.57 0.94
C GLN A 84 -21.78 1.69 2.13
N GLY A 85 -21.07 1.84 3.24
CA GLY A 85 -21.34 1.13 4.49
C GLY A 85 -20.91 -0.34 4.50
N GLU A 86 -20.33 -0.84 3.43
CA GLU A 86 -19.86 -2.23 3.34
C GLU A 86 -18.66 -2.46 4.25
N PRO A 87 -18.60 -3.60 4.98
CA PRO A 87 -17.46 -3.92 5.83
C PRO A 87 -16.24 -4.28 5.01
N VAL A 88 -15.07 -3.79 5.45
CA VAL A 88 -13.76 -4.13 4.92
C VAL A 88 -12.91 -4.65 6.08
N LEU A 89 -12.45 -5.88 5.97
CA LEU A 89 -11.54 -6.50 6.93
C LEU A 89 -10.17 -5.82 6.85
N THR A 90 -9.56 -5.55 8.00
CA THR A 90 -8.19 -5.00 8.07
C THR A 90 -7.55 -5.35 9.41
N ASN A 91 -6.25 -5.56 9.45
CA ASN A 91 -5.55 -5.92 10.68
C ASN A 91 -5.44 -4.74 11.67
N GLY A 92 -5.49 -5.04 12.97
CA GLY A 92 -5.49 -4.04 14.04
C GLY A 92 -4.15 -3.33 14.23
N PHE A 93 -3.01 -3.98 13.91
CA PHE A 93 -1.70 -3.35 13.92
C PHE A 93 -1.41 -2.70 12.57
N THR A 94 -1.69 -1.40 12.49
CA THR A 94 -1.54 -0.62 11.27
C THR A 94 -1.47 0.88 11.57
N LEU A 95 -1.24 1.71 10.54
CA LEU A 95 -1.31 3.17 10.64
C LEU A 95 -2.73 3.68 10.43
N ALA A 96 -3.07 4.80 11.06
CA ALA A 96 -4.38 5.44 10.92
C ALA A 96 -4.86 5.69 9.47
N PRO A 97 -3.99 5.97 8.48
CA PRO A 97 -4.39 6.07 7.08
C PRO A 97 -5.06 4.81 6.50
N VAL A 98 -4.78 3.61 7.03
CA VAL A 98 -5.37 2.37 6.50
C VAL A 98 -6.87 2.27 6.79
N PRO A 99 -7.35 2.27 8.06
CA PRO A 99 -8.78 2.37 8.33
C PRO A 99 -9.39 3.69 7.84
N GLY A 100 -8.60 4.77 7.80
CA GLY A 100 -9.00 6.06 7.22
C GLY A 100 -9.33 5.97 5.73
N ALA A 101 -8.55 5.21 4.95
CA ALA A 101 -8.81 4.97 3.53
C ALA A 101 -10.12 4.20 3.30
N ILE A 102 -10.42 3.21 4.16
CA ILE A 102 -11.70 2.48 4.13
C ILE A 102 -12.87 3.45 4.34
N THR A 103 -12.77 4.31 5.37
CA THR A 103 -13.80 5.32 5.65
C THR A 103 -13.92 6.34 4.52
N ALA A 104 -12.80 6.81 3.97
CA ALA A 104 -12.78 7.73 2.83
C ALA A 104 -13.39 7.12 1.55
N ALA A 105 -13.30 5.79 1.42
CA ALA A 105 -13.97 5.04 0.35
C ALA A 105 -15.46 4.74 0.66
N SER A 106 -16.00 5.27 1.77
CA SER A 106 -17.36 5.05 2.27
C SER A 106 -17.63 3.64 2.82
N GLY A 107 -16.61 2.83 3.07
CA GLY A 107 -16.70 1.55 3.74
C GLY A 107 -16.70 1.67 5.27
N LYS A 108 -16.85 0.53 5.95
CA LYS A 108 -16.72 0.41 7.40
C LYS A 108 -15.53 -0.49 7.73
N PRO A 109 -14.48 0.01 8.40
CA PRO A 109 -13.37 -0.84 8.81
C PRO A 109 -13.84 -1.86 9.86
N LEU A 110 -13.53 -3.13 9.61
CA LEU A 110 -13.74 -4.23 10.52
C LEU A 110 -12.38 -4.81 10.90
N LEU A 111 -11.96 -4.52 12.13
CA LEU A 111 -10.64 -4.91 12.61
C LEU A 111 -10.57 -6.42 12.80
N VAL A 112 -9.48 -7.00 12.33
CA VAL A 112 -9.05 -8.37 12.61
C VAL A 112 -7.94 -8.31 13.66
N GLU A 113 -7.96 -9.22 14.61
CA GLU A 113 -6.94 -9.31 15.66
C GLU A 113 -5.55 -9.54 15.07
N ILE A 114 -4.55 -9.33 15.90
CA ILE A 114 -3.15 -9.60 15.59
C ILE A 114 -2.58 -10.64 16.53
N THR A 115 -1.58 -11.36 16.08
CA THR A 115 -0.79 -12.29 16.90
C THR A 115 0.25 -11.55 17.74
N ALA A 116 0.94 -12.27 18.62
CA ALA A 116 2.08 -11.75 19.37
C ALA A 116 3.24 -11.29 18.47
N ASP A 117 3.33 -11.83 17.25
CA ASP A 117 4.33 -11.46 16.23
C ASP A 117 3.93 -10.23 15.41
N MET A 118 2.87 -9.51 15.81
CA MET A 118 2.37 -8.30 15.16
C MET A 118 1.88 -8.49 13.72
N VAL A 119 1.50 -9.70 13.36
CA VAL A 119 0.87 -10.00 12.07
C VAL A 119 -0.63 -10.27 12.26
N ILE A 120 -1.40 -10.20 11.17
CA ILE A 120 -2.83 -10.50 11.19
C ILE A 120 -3.07 -11.93 11.72
N ASP A 121 -4.04 -12.07 12.63
CA ASP A 121 -4.48 -13.38 13.13
C ASP A 121 -5.38 -14.05 12.08
N LEU A 122 -4.88 -15.12 11.47
CA LEU A 122 -5.55 -15.83 10.38
C LEU A 122 -6.79 -16.61 10.86
N GLU A 123 -6.87 -16.97 12.13
CA GLU A 123 -8.05 -17.65 12.68
C GLU A 123 -9.19 -16.63 12.88
N ASP A 124 -8.86 -15.46 13.39
CA ASP A 124 -9.83 -14.38 13.52
C ASP A 124 -10.27 -13.84 12.14
N LEU A 125 -9.32 -13.75 11.18
CA LEU A 125 -9.61 -13.39 9.80
C LEU A 125 -10.64 -14.34 9.20
N GLU A 126 -10.41 -15.64 9.28
CA GLU A 126 -11.31 -16.65 8.72
C GLU A 126 -12.68 -16.61 9.39
N ARG A 127 -12.72 -16.47 10.71
CA ARG A 127 -13.94 -16.34 11.47
C ARG A 127 -14.76 -15.12 11.04
N LYS A 128 -14.12 -13.96 10.90
CA LYS A 128 -14.76 -12.71 10.49
C LYS A 128 -15.16 -12.73 9.02
N ALA A 129 -14.36 -13.28 8.13
CA ALA A 129 -14.71 -13.46 6.73
C ALA A 129 -16.02 -14.27 6.57
N LYS A 130 -16.17 -15.34 7.36
CA LYS A 130 -17.38 -16.18 7.34
C LYS A 130 -18.64 -15.46 7.84
N THR A 131 -18.53 -14.54 8.80
CA THR A 131 -19.69 -14.02 9.55
C THR A 131 -20.04 -12.58 9.25
N SER A 132 -19.12 -11.78 8.69
CA SER A 132 -19.30 -10.34 8.54
C SER A 132 -20.00 -9.90 7.25
N GLY A 133 -20.02 -10.76 6.24
CA GLY A 133 -20.43 -10.39 4.88
C GLY A 133 -19.45 -9.48 4.16
N ALA A 134 -18.22 -9.31 4.68
CA ALA A 134 -17.17 -8.55 4.01
C ALA A 134 -16.73 -9.26 2.73
N ARG A 135 -16.52 -8.47 1.68
CA ARG A 135 -15.96 -8.93 0.39
C ARG A 135 -14.52 -8.45 0.18
N PHE A 136 -13.98 -7.64 1.10
CA PHE A 136 -12.68 -7.01 0.96
C PHE A 136 -11.82 -7.27 2.19
N LEU A 137 -10.55 -7.54 1.93
CA LEU A 137 -9.48 -7.49 2.93
C LEU A 137 -8.47 -6.43 2.48
N LEU A 138 -8.32 -5.37 3.28
CA LEU A 138 -7.21 -4.42 3.16
C LEU A 138 -6.14 -4.82 4.18
N LEU A 139 -5.12 -5.53 3.72
CA LEU A 139 -4.01 -6.02 4.53
C LEU A 139 -2.90 -4.98 4.59
N SER A 140 -2.49 -4.59 5.79
CA SER A 140 -1.32 -3.73 5.97
C SER A 140 -0.14 -4.57 6.47
N ASN A 141 0.93 -4.66 5.67
CA ASN A 141 2.18 -5.34 6.01
C ASN A 141 3.06 -4.42 6.88
N MET A 142 2.52 -4.06 8.04
CA MET A 142 3.08 -3.05 8.94
C MET A 142 4.48 -3.40 9.40
N ARG A 143 5.42 -2.46 9.28
CA ARG A 143 6.83 -2.63 9.66
C ARG A 143 7.57 -3.76 8.93
N GLY A 144 7.03 -4.25 7.81
CA GLY A 144 7.63 -5.36 7.06
C GLY A 144 7.34 -6.74 7.66
N HIS A 145 6.44 -6.85 8.65
CA HIS A 145 5.98 -8.12 9.17
C HIS A 145 5.00 -8.76 8.19
N LEU A 146 5.35 -9.93 7.68
CA LEU A 146 4.51 -10.71 6.79
C LEU A 146 3.86 -11.85 7.55
N ALA A 147 2.56 -12.04 7.35
CA ALA A 147 1.86 -13.24 7.80
C ALA A 147 2.22 -14.44 6.93
N ASP A 148 1.73 -15.62 7.29
CA ASP A 148 1.73 -16.78 6.40
C ASP A 148 0.84 -16.47 5.18
N MET A 149 1.46 -15.98 4.10
CA MET A 149 0.75 -15.50 2.91
C MET A 149 0.08 -16.65 2.16
N GLU A 150 0.63 -17.86 2.18
CA GLU A 150 0.03 -19.05 1.54
C GLU A 150 -1.30 -19.40 2.22
N ARG A 151 -1.29 -19.44 3.55
CA ARG A 151 -2.51 -19.67 4.35
C ARG A 151 -3.52 -18.52 4.19
N LEU A 152 -3.04 -17.28 4.18
CA LEU A 152 -3.88 -16.10 3.97
C LEU A 152 -4.60 -16.16 2.62
N GLU A 153 -3.88 -16.44 1.53
CA GLU A 153 -4.47 -16.62 0.21
C GLU A 153 -5.51 -17.76 0.17
N GLY A 154 -5.26 -18.83 0.92
CA GLY A 154 -6.23 -19.91 1.09
C GLY A 154 -7.57 -19.41 1.66
N ILE A 155 -7.50 -18.54 2.69
CA ILE A 155 -8.69 -17.92 3.30
C ILE A 155 -9.36 -16.96 2.31
N VAL A 156 -8.56 -16.11 1.63
CA VAL A 156 -9.04 -15.15 0.63
C VAL A 156 -9.84 -15.88 -0.47
N ARG A 157 -9.28 -16.94 -1.04
CA ARG A 157 -9.96 -17.75 -2.06
C ARG A 157 -11.21 -18.45 -1.53
N LYS A 158 -11.15 -19.05 -0.33
CA LYS A 158 -12.25 -19.78 0.29
C LYS A 158 -13.48 -18.90 0.53
N HIS A 159 -13.27 -17.64 0.87
CA HIS A 159 -14.34 -16.69 1.22
C HIS A 159 -14.60 -15.64 0.13
N ASP A 160 -14.05 -15.81 -1.06
CA ASP A 160 -14.21 -14.90 -2.20
C ASP A 160 -13.92 -13.43 -1.86
N LEU A 161 -12.83 -13.22 -1.10
CA LEU A 161 -12.38 -11.89 -0.73
C LEU A 161 -11.53 -11.27 -1.83
N SER A 162 -11.72 -9.97 -2.08
CA SER A 162 -10.78 -9.15 -2.84
C SER A 162 -9.68 -8.66 -1.90
N LEU A 163 -8.44 -9.11 -2.11
CA LEU A 163 -7.27 -8.69 -1.35
C LEU A 163 -6.70 -7.40 -1.93
N ILE A 164 -6.47 -6.41 -1.08
CA ILE A 164 -5.69 -5.21 -1.35
C ILE A 164 -4.58 -5.16 -0.30
N GLU A 165 -3.33 -5.04 -0.75
CA GLU A 165 -2.16 -5.00 0.14
C GLU A 165 -1.57 -3.60 0.23
N ASP A 166 -1.37 -3.12 1.45
CA ASP A 166 -0.54 -1.96 1.76
C ASP A 166 0.90 -2.44 1.95
N CYS A 167 1.71 -2.26 0.91
CA CYS A 167 3.10 -2.67 0.83
C CYS A 167 4.10 -1.53 1.10
N ALA A 168 3.68 -0.47 1.80
CA ALA A 168 4.54 0.69 2.09
C ALA A 168 5.86 0.30 2.80
N HIS A 169 5.85 -0.78 3.59
CA HIS A 169 7.02 -1.30 4.31
C HIS A 169 7.61 -2.59 3.71
N THR A 170 7.05 -3.07 2.59
CA THR A 170 7.43 -4.35 1.97
C THR A 170 7.67 -4.22 0.46
N MET A 171 7.95 -2.99 -0.02
CA MET A 171 8.25 -2.78 -1.44
C MET A 171 9.44 -3.64 -1.88
N GLY A 172 9.25 -4.42 -2.95
CA GLY A 172 10.27 -5.32 -3.48
C GLY A 172 10.38 -6.67 -2.76
N ALA A 173 9.55 -6.96 -1.77
CA ALA A 173 9.40 -8.32 -1.23
C ALA A 173 8.64 -9.21 -2.25
N SER A 174 9.08 -10.45 -2.37
CA SER A 174 8.52 -11.48 -3.26
C SER A 174 8.45 -12.82 -2.55
#